data_315956bac2bd144c7ee3a0f345cd7baa
#
_entry.id   315956bac2bd144c7ee3a0f345cd7baa
#
_cell.length_a   1.000
_cell.length_b   1.000
_cell.length_c   1.000
_cell.angle_alpha   90.00
_cell.angle_beta   90.00
_cell.angle_gamma   90.00
#
_symmetry.space_group_name_H-M   'P 1'
#
loop_
_entity.id
_entity.type
_entity.pdbx_description
1 polymer ?
#
loop_
_entity_poly.entity_id
_entity_poly.type
_entity_poly.pdbx_seq_one_letter_code
_entity_poly.pdbx_strand_id
1 'polypeptide(L)'
;LELCKEALMCRHYQLLGTNSDVSPILWQNGAISRLKSGEKIDKLLYSRYSNLSLGYIGTNEMAELLKAEKTIEEKNKFIINVIKNLKETIEKWKKETNIGFVLDGHPPENVGYKFAAKDKERYGIIKNVTDKGYYTN
;
A
#
# COMPACT_ATOMS: atom_id res chain seq x y z
N LEU A 1 -2.90 2.49 -10.81
CA LEU A 1 -1.64 2.47 -10.04
C LEU A 1 -0.94 3.83 -10.06
N GLU A 2 -1.00 4.61 -11.15
CA GLU A 2 -0.34 5.92 -11.23
C GLU A 2 -0.82 6.88 -10.13
N LEU A 3 -2.12 7.00 -9.89
CA LEU A 3 -2.66 7.81 -8.80
C LEU A 3 -2.13 7.36 -7.42
N CYS A 4 -1.94 6.06 -7.21
CA CYS A 4 -1.35 5.54 -5.98
C CYS A 4 0.12 5.97 -5.84
N LYS A 5 0.88 5.90 -6.93
CA LYS A 5 2.26 6.41 -6.98
C LYS A 5 2.32 7.88 -6.63
N GLU A 6 1.51 8.71 -7.29
CA GLU A 6 1.44 10.15 -7.04
C GLU A 6 1.10 10.46 -5.58
N ALA A 7 0.11 9.78 -5.00
CA ALA A 7 -0.27 9.96 -3.60
C ALA A 7 0.86 9.58 -2.63
N LEU A 8 1.58 8.48 -2.90
CA LEU A 8 2.73 8.07 -2.10
C LEU A 8 3.89 9.05 -2.26
N MET A 9 4.14 9.53 -3.48
CA MET A 9 5.18 10.53 -3.75
C MET A 9 4.88 11.88 -3.10
N CYS A 10 3.61 12.33 -3.05
CA CYS A 10 3.23 13.52 -2.29
C CYS A 10 3.65 13.41 -0.82
N ARG A 11 3.43 12.26 -0.18
CA ARG A 11 3.88 12.02 1.20
C ARG A 11 5.40 12.08 1.35
N HIS A 12 6.12 11.51 0.40
CA HIS A 12 7.59 11.60 0.38
C HIS A 12 8.07 13.04 0.27
N TYR A 13 7.51 13.82 -0.66
CA TYR A 13 7.88 15.22 -0.85
C TYR A 13 7.57 16.10 0.35
N GLN A 14 6.50 15.83 1.10
CA GLN A 14 6.18 16.55 2.33
C GLN A 14 7.23 16.35 3.44
N LEU A 15 7.98 15.26 3.41
CA LEU A 15 9.04 14.99 4.39
C LEU A 15 10.39 15.61 4.01
N LEU A 16 10.61 15.95 2.74
CA LEU A 16 11.85 16.56 2.29
C LEU A 16 12.08 17.90 2.99
N GLY A 17 13.34 18.14 3.36
CA GLY A 17 13.74 19.34 4.08
C GLY A 17 13.35 19.35 5.57
N THR A 18 12.70 18.29 6.07
CA THR A 18 12.36 18.22 7.50
C THR A 18 13.62 18.14 8.35
N ASN A 19 13.65 18.94 9.42
CA ASN A 19 14.74 18.98 10.37
C ASN A 19 14.62 17.84 11.39
N SER A 20 15.75 17.23 11.75
CA SER A 20 15.80 16.16 12.74
C SER A 20 15.27 16.56 14.13
N ASP A 21 15.26 17.87 14.42
CA ASP A 21 14.76 18.42 15.68
C ASP A 21 13.23 18.32 15.82
N VAL A 22 12.51 18.07 14.71
CA VAL A 22 11.04 17.87 14.73
C VAL A 22 10.67 16.62 15.52
N SER A 23 11.50 15.57 15.50
CA SER A 23 11.31 14.35 16.28
C SER A 23 12.66 13.77 16.72
N PRO A 24 13.27 14.33 17.78
CA PRO A 24 14.60 13.92 18.23
C PRO A 24 14.69 12.44 18.60
N ILE A 25 13.65 11.87 19.21
CA ILE A 25 13.60 10.44 19.60
C ILE A 25 13.76 9.55 18.36
N LEU A 26 13.09 9.87 17.26
CA LEU A 26 13.16 9.09 16.03
C LEU A 26 14.50 9.25 15.34
N TRP A 27 14.95 10.49 15.14
CA TRP A 27 16.01 10.77 14.20
C TRP A 27 17.38 11.07 14.81
N GLN A 28 17.44 11.45 16.10
CA GLN A 28 18.71 11.79 16.77
C GLN A 28 19.10 10.73 17.82
N ASN A 29 18.14 10.17 18.57
CA ASN A 29 18.40 9.33 19.72
C ASN A 29 18.38 7.82 19.41
N GLY A 30 18.31 7.44 18.13
CA GLY A 30 18.58 6.08 17.69
C GLY A 30 17.36 5.18 17.53
N ALA A 31 16.13 5.68 17.61
CA ALA A 31 14.97 4.85 17.29
C ALA A 31 14.94 4.47 15.79
N ILE A 32 15.25 5.41 14.91
CA ILE A 32 15.40 5.16 13.47
C ILE A 32 16.83 5.52 13.03
N SER A 33 17.36 6.67 13.46
CA SER A 33 18.66 7.18 13.04
C SER A 33 19.38 7.87 14.19
N ARG A 34 20.64 8.31 13.93
CA ARG A 34 21.47 9.10 14.85
C ARG A 34 21.98 10.36 14.14
N LEU A 35 21.05 11.17 13.62
CA LEU A 35 21.36 12.47 13.03
C LEU A 35 21.76 13.46 14.12
N LYS A 36 22.55 14.45 13.75
CA LYS A 36 22.83 15.59 14.64
C LYS A 36 21.63 16.54 14.66
N SER A 37 21.51 17.33 15.72
CA SER A 37 20.57 18.46 15.77
C SER A 37 20.76 19.37 14.57
N GLY A 38 19.69 19.82 13.94
CA GLY A 38 19.70 20.66 12.74
C GLY A 38 19.95 19.92 11.43
N GLU A 39 20.31 18.64 11.42
CA GLU A 39 20.44 17.87 10.18
C GLU A 39 19.09 17.60 9.52
N LYS A 40 19.08 17.61 8.18
CA LYS A 40 17.89 17.20 7.39
C LYS A 40 17.78 15.68 7.33
N ILE A 41 16.51 15.19 7.35
CA ILE A 41 16.26 13.76 7.26
C ILE A 41 16.32 13.22 5.83
N ASP A 42 16.55 14.07 4.83
CA ASP A 42 16.45 13.71 3.40
C ASP A 42 17.23 12.45 3.03
N LYS A 43 18.43 12.26 3.58
CA LYS A 43 19.25 11.06 3.33
C LYS A 43 18.59 9.76 3.80
N LEU A 44 17.61 9.83 4.73
CA LEU A 44 16.87 8.69 5.22
C LEU A 44 15.67 8.33 4.32
N LEU A 45 15.31 9.22 3.40
CA LEU A 45 14.15 9.07 2.53
C LEU A 45 14.45 8.34 1.21
N TYR A 46 15.74 8.10 0.93
CA TYR A 46 16.23 7.47 -0.30
C TYR A 46 16.99 6.17 -0.03
N SER A 47 17.44 5.53 -1.10
CA SER A 47 18.30 4.34 -1.06
C SER A 47 17.72 3.18 -0.24
N ARG A 48 16.39 3.08 -0.19
CA ARG A 48 15.64 2.04 0.53
C ARG A 48 15.81 2.07 2.05
N TYR A 49 16.29 3.16 2.62
CA TYR A 49 16.37 3.32 4.07
C TYR A 49 14.96 3.44 4.68
N SER A 50 14.08 4.21 4.03
CA SER A 50 12.64 4.25 4.32
C SER A 50 11.86 3.66 3.16
N ASN A 51 10.61 3.26 3.42
CA ASN A 51 9.75 2.66 2.43
C ASN A 51 8.37 3.36 2.39
N LEU A 52 7.85 3.51 1.18
CA LEU A 52 6.46 3.82 0.93
C LEU A 52 5.69 2.51 0.74
N SER A 53 4.62 2.29 1.48
CA SER A 53 3.84 1.06 1.41
C SER A 53 2.62 1.22 0.51
N LEU A 54 2.51 0.33 -0.49
CA LEU A 54 1.30 0.14 -1.29
C LEU A 54 0.52 -1.04 -0.70
N GLY A 55 -0.56 -0.74 0.02
CA GLY A 55 -1.46 -1.75 0.54
C GLY A 55 -2.46 -2.22 -0.53
N TYR A 56 -2.83 -3.50 -0.49
CA TYR A 56 -3.95 -4.03 -1.27
C TYR A 56 -4.93 -4.76 -0.36
N ILE A 57 -6.20 -4.80 -0.78
CA ILE A 57 -7.30 -5.43 -0.06
C ILE A 57 -8.40 -5.81 -1.05
N GLY A 58 -9.17 -6.86 -0.75
CA GLY A 58 -10.31 -7.27 -1.58
C GLY A 58 -9.91 -8.13 -2.79
N THR A 59 -8.79 -8.84 -2.72
CA THR A 59 -8.33 -9.67 -3.84
C THR A 59 -9.25 -10.86 -4.10
N ASN A 60 -9.84 -11.45 -3.06
CA ASN A 60 -10.80 -12.54 -3.19
C ASN A 60 -12.10 -12.05 -3.82
N GLU A 61 -12.63 -10.93 -3.34
CA GLU A 61 -13.85 -10.32 -3.85
C GLU A 61 -13.70 -9.84 -5.31
N MET A 62 -12.53 -9.31 -5.65
CA MET A 62 -12.16 -8.99 -7.03
C MET A 62 -12.20 -10.25 -7.92
N ALA A 63 -11.64 -11.36 -7.45
CA ALA A 63 -11.64 -12.61 -8.21
C ALA A 63 -13.05 -13.20 -8.33
N GLU A 64 -13.87 -13.10 -7.29
CA GLU A 64 -15.28 -13.51 -7.34
C GLU A 64 -16.06 -12.68 -8.37
N LEU A 65 -15.85 -11.38 -8.41
CA LEU A 65 -16.55 -10.50 -9.35
C LEU A 65 -16.10 -10.70 -10.81
N LEU A 66 -14.79 -10.81 -11.06
CA LEU A 66 -14.23 -10.85 -12.41
C LEU A 66 -14.12 -12.26 -12.99
N LYS A 67 -14.17 -13.30 -12.15
CA LYS A 67 -14.01 -14.71 -12.51
C LYS A 67 -15.06 -15.60 -11.87
N ALA A 68 -16.31 -15.10 -11.75
CA ALA A 68 -17.38 -15.75 -11.00
C ALA A 68 -17.63 -17.22 -11.40
N GLU A 69 -17.54 -17.52 -12.69
CA GLU A 69 -17.80 -18.88 -13.24
C GLU A 69 -16.55 -19.79 -13.26
N LYS A 70 -15.42 -19.31 -12.69
CA LYS A 70 -14.18 -20.06 -12.67
C LYS A 70 -14.01 -20.89 -11.40
N THR A 71 -13.20 -21.94 -11.49
CA THR A 71 -12.83 -22.77 -10.35
C THR A 71 -12.01 -21.95 -9.32
N ILE A 72 -11.95 -22.44 -8.09
CA ILE A 72 -11.14 -21.83 -7.03
C ILE A 72 -9.66 -21.75 -7.45
N GLU A 73 -9.16 -22.78 -8.12
CA GLU A 73 -7.78 -22.82 -8.60
C GLU A 73 -7.52 -21.73 -9.65
N GLU A 74 -8.42 -21.53 -10.59
CA GLU A 74 -8.30 -20.46 -11.60
C GLU A 74 -8.40 -19.06 -10.97
N LYS A 75 -9.26 -18.87 -9.97
CA LYS A 75 -9.36 -17.62 -9.20
C LYS A 75 -8.06 -17.33 -8.47
N ASN A 76 -7.49 -18.31 -7.78
CA ASN A 76 -6.19 -18.17 -7.09
C ASN A 76 -5.06 -17.83 -8.06
N LYS A 77 -5.03 -18.47 -9.23
CA LYS A 77 -4.07 -18.18 -10.28
C LYS A 77 -4.19 -16.75 -10.80
N PHE A 78 -5.42 -16.26 -10.95
CA PHE A 78 -5.69 -14.87 -11.31
C PHE A 78 -5.20 -13.89 -10.24
N ILE A 79 -5.51 -14.11 -8.95
CA ILE A 79 -5.03 -13.29 -7.83
C ILE A 79 -3.51 -13.23 -7.81
N ILE A 80 -2.83 -14.38 -7.92
CA ILE A 80 -1.37 -14.45 -7.94
C ILE A 80 -0.79 -13.62 -9.09
N ASN A 81 -1.40 -13.66 -10.27
CA ASN A 81 -0.95 -12.87 -11.41
C ASN A 81 -1.11 -11.36 -11.16
N VAL A 82 -2.22 -10.94 -10.55
CA VAL A 82 -2.43 -9.53 -10.18
C VAL A 82 -1.35 -9.08 -9.18
N ILE A 83 -1.10 -9.86 -8.13
CA ILE A 83 -0.06 -9.55 -7.13
C ILE A 83 1.33 -9.50 -7.76
N LYS A 84 1.65 -10.38 -8.68
CA LYS A 84 2.92 -10.33 -9.45
C LYS A 84 3.06 -9.02 -10.23
N ASN A 85 2.01 -8.61 -10.96
CA ASN A 85 2.00 -7.34 -11.69
C ASN A 85 2.18 -6.12 -10.75
N LEU A 86 1.53 -6.13 -9.58
CA LEU A 86 1.73 -5.10 -8.57
C LEU A 86 3.19 -5.05 -8.10
N LYS A 87 3.79 -6.22 -7.84
CA LYS A 87 5.19 -6.33 -7.42
C LYS A 87 6.16 -5.83 -8.49
N GLU A 88 5.96 -6.20 -9.74
CA GLU A 88 6.76 -5.73 -10.87
C GLU A 88 6.68 -4.19 -11.02
N THR A 89 5.48 -3.64 -10.88
CA THR A 89 5.25 -2.18 -10.91
C THR A 89 6.02 -1.47 -9.78
N ILE A 90 5.97 -2.00 -8.58
CA ILE A 90 6.73 -1.45 -7.44
C ILE A 90 8.23 -1.51 -7.68
N GLU A 91 8.75 -2.61 -8.22
CA GLU A 91 10.18 -2.73 -8.54
C GLU A 91 10.60 -1.72 -9.63
N LYS A 92 9.72 -1.42 -10.58
CA LYS A 92 9.94 -0.33 -11.55
C LYS A 92 10.03 1.04 -10.84
N TRP A 93 9.08 1.35 -9.96
CA TRP A 93 9.10 2.62 -9.21
C TRP A 93 10.36 2.80 -8.36
N LYS A 94 10.83 1.74 -7.70
CA LYS A 94 12.10 1.76 -6.95
C LYS A 94 13.29 2.16 -7.83
N LYS A 95 13.35 1.62 -9.04
CA LYS A 95 14.44 1.92 -10.00
C LYS A 95 14.37 3.36 -10.51
N GLU A 96 13.16 3.86 -10.78
CA GLU A 96 12.93 5.20 -11.31
C GLU A 96 13.22 6.31 -10.28
N THR A 97 12.91 6.07 -9.00
CA THR A 97 12.90 7.12 -7.97
C THR A 97 14.03 7.02 -6.96
N ASN A 98 14.72 5.88 -6.90
CA ASN A 98 15.67 5.54 -5.82
C ASN A 98 15.02 5.56 -4.41
N ILE A 99 13.70 5.41 -4.33
CA ILE A 99 12.92 5.35 -3.09
C ILE A 99 12.53 3.89 -2.82
N GLY A 100 12.48 3.49 -1.55
CA GLY A 100 11.95 2.20 -1.16
C GLY A 100 10.44 2.14 -1.33
N PHE A 101 9.93 1.08 -1.96
CA PHE A 101 8.51 0.75 -1.99
C PHE A 101 8.31 -0.68 -1.53
N VAL A 102 7.25 -0.92 -0.79
CA VAL A 102 6.84 -2.27 -0.37
C VAL A 102 5.41 -2.52 -0.77
N LEU A 103 5.11 -3.76 -1.11
CA LEU A 103 3.74 -4.24 -1.32
C LEU A 103 3.29 -4.92 -0.03
N ASP A 104 2.16 -4.52 0.48
CA ASP A 104 1.61 -5.00 1.74
C ASP A 104 0.19 -5.53 1.56
N GLY A 105 -0.03 -6.79 1.93
CA GLY A 105 -1.38 -7.33 2.10
C GLY A 105 -1.97 -6.79 3.39
N HIS A 106 -2.60 -5.63 3.33
CA HIS A 106 -3.07 -4.94 4.52
C HIS A 106 -4.12 -5.77 5.27
N PRO A 107 -3.99 -5.93 6.61
CA PRO A 107 -5.04 -6.55 7.41
C PRO A 107 -6.36 -5.80 7.21
N PRO A 108 -7.45 -6.50 6.88
CA PRO A 108 -8.69 -5.85 6.41
C PRO A 108 -9.54 -5.20 7.51
N GLU A 109 -9.04 -5.01 8.72
CA GLU A 109 -9.80 -4.60 9.91
C GLU A 109 -10.85 -3.51 9.61
N ASN A 110 -10.51 -2.22 9.81
CA ASN A 110 -11.47 -1.13 9.61
C ASN A 110 -11.69 -0.73 8.14
N VAL A 111 -10.66 -0.87 7.30
CA VAL A 111 -10.69 -0.41 5.90
C VAL A 111 -11.53 -1.35 5.05
N GLY A 112 -11.42 -2.66 5.25
CA GLY A 112 -12.23 -3.66 4.56
C GLY A 112 -13.73 -3.48 4.77
N TYR A 113 -14.13 -3.16 6.01
CA TYR A 113 -15.53 -2.83 6.33
C TYR A 113 -16.00 -1.55 5.65
N LYS A 114 -15.21 -0.48 5.69
CA LYS A 114 -15.58 0.80 5.08
C LYS A 114 -15.77 0.69 3.58
N PHE A 115 -14.89 -0.02 2.89
CA PHE A 115 -15.01 -0.24 1.45
C PHE A 115 -16.22 -1.10 1.11
N ALA A 116 -16.41 -2.24 1.78
CA ALA A 116 -17.56 -3.10 1.55
C ALA A 116 -18.89 -2.40 1.83
N ALA A 117 -18.97 -1.58 2.89
CA ALA A 117 -20.16 -0.79 3.21
C ALA A 117 -20.47 0.23 2.11
N LYS A 118 -19.45 0.97 1.62
CA LYS A 118 -19.61 1.94 0.54
C LYS A 118 -20.01 1.30 -0.79
N ASP A 119 -19.41 0.18 -1.12
CA ASP A 119 -19.75 -0.55 -2.33
C ASP A 119 -21.15 -1.16 -2.25
N LYS A 120 -21.55 -1.67 -1.08
CA LYS A 120 -22.92 -2.14 -0.85
C LYS A 120 -23.96 -1.03 -0.96
N GLU A 121 -23.64 0.17 -0.45
CA GLU A 121 -24.50 1.36 -0.59
C GLU A 121 -24.66 1.74 -2.06
N ARG A 122 -23.58 1.69 -2.84
CA ARG A 122 -23.53 2.15 -4.24
C ARG A 122 -24.04 1.12 -5.24
N TYR A 123 -23.73 -0.14 -5.03
CA TYR A 123 -23.95 -1.22 -6.01
C TYR A 123 -24.93 -2.31 -5.51
N GLY A 124 -25.39 -2.21 -4.27
CA GLY A 124 -26.28 -3.21 -3.66
C GLY A 124 -25.55 -4.46 -3.16
N ILE A 125 -26.32 -5.50 -2.88
CA ILE A 125 -25.81 -6.78 -2.40
C ILE A 125 -25.37 -7.63 -3.59
N ILE A 126 -24.07 -7.90 -3.65
CA ILE A 126 -23.46 -8.81 -4.64
C ILE A 126 -22.94 -10.03 -3.88
N LYS A 127 -23.43 -11.22 -4.26
CA LYS A 127 -23.09 -12.49 -3.63
C LYS A 127 -21.57 -12.74 -3.68
N ASN A 128 -21.00 -13.17 -2.56
CA ASN A 128 -19.55 -13.40 -2.33
C ASN A 128 -18.66 -12.15 -2.48
N VAL A 129 -19.23 -10.96 -2.64
CA VAL A 129 -18.52 -9.70 -2.78
C VAL A 129 -18.91 -8.74 -1.64
N THR A 130 -20.10 -8.11 -1.73
CA THR A 130 -20.56 -7.14 -0.74
C THR A 130 -21.48 -7.71 0.34
N ASP A 131 -21.96 -8.93 0.18
CA ASP A 131 -22.90 -9.59 1.10
C ASP A 131 -22.30 -9.88 2.48
N LYS A 132 -21.01 -10.18 2.55
CA LYS A 132 -20.25 -10.41 3.80
C LYS A 132 -20.08 -9.14 4.65
N GLY A 133 -20.19 -7.96 4.03
CA GLY A 133 -19.97 -6.67 4.69
C GLY A 133 -18.51 -6.33 5.00
N TYR A 134 -17.55 -7.10 4.51
CA TYR A 134 -16.11 -6.83 4.62
C TYR A 134 -15.35 -7.44 3.44
N TYR A 135 -14.17 -6.91 3.15
CA TYR A 135 -13.26 -7.41 2.12
C TYR A 135 -12.06 -8.13 2.72
N THR A 136 -11.56 -9.13 2.00
CA THR A 136 -10.46 -10.01 2.40
C THR A 136 -9.28 -9.93 1.42
N ASN A 137 -8.15 -10.49 1.84
CA ASN A 137 -6.96 -10.66 0.98
C ASN A 137 -6.76 -12.13 0.64
#